data_f945353ca2323fd27025d91d4a657e3b
#
_entry.id   f945353ca2323fd27025d91d4a657e3b
#
_cell.length_a   1.000
_cell.length_b   1.000
_cell.length_c   1.000
_cell.angle_alpha   90.00
_cell.angle_beta   90.00
_cell.angle_gamma   90.00
#
_symmetry.space_group_name_H-M   'P 1'
#
loop_
_entity.id
_entity.type
_entity.pdbx_description
1 polymer ?
#
loop_
_entity_poly.entity_id
_entity_poly.type
_entity_poly.pdbx_seq_one_letter_code
_entity_poly.pdbx_strand_id
1 'polypeptide(L)'
;GRIYFDVITKERRGDYLGKTVQVIPHITDEIKSHVLKLGNSEDYDVVLVEVGGTVGDIEGLPYIEAMRQLRYEVGRQNTLSIHLTLVPYLAAAGELKTKPTQHSVKTISEIGLSPDIIVCRSEHKLDTGIRRKIAQFCNVEVADVIESLDASSIYEVPLLMQREGLDERVIEKLGLPCKNADLKRWTEFVDRVKYPKHTVRIALVGKYVEHHDAYKSICEALIHGGAMNNTRVEIAWLHSDKLGDISAGVSEDISAGDNDSFAPLLDADAILVAPGFGDRGINGKFAAIRYARENKVPFFGICLGMQCAVIEFARHVAGMEGAHSTEMDVNTPYPVIDLMSEQKDVEKMGGTMRLGKYRCRLAEGSKAFEAYGAQEIEERHRHRYEVNNELRDQLEEHGLLCSGINPEKNLVEIVELPNHPWFVGVQFHPELKSTVYTPHPLFVKFVGEALKYAQQKVAAKSGEGSWDGSGDGSDLHSEENISR
;
A
#
# COMPACT_ATOMS: atom_id res chain seq x y z
N GLY A 1 9.76 -11.12 -16.29
CA GLY A 1 10.78 -12.15 -16.03
C GLY A 1 10.23 -13.56 -16.14
N ARG A 2 9.05 -13.85 -15.53
CA ARG A 2 8.50 -15.21 -15.50
C ARG A 2 8.24 -15.79 -16.89
N ILE A 3 7.65 -15.04 -17.79
CA ILE A 3 7.37 -15.49 -19.16
C ILE A 3 8.64 -15.98 -19.86
N TYR A 4 9.72 -15.20 -19.82
CA TYR A 4 11.00 -15.58 -20.39
C TYR A 4 11.60 -16.79 -19.70
N PHE A 5 11.51 -16.85 -18.38
CA PHE A 5 11.98 -17.99 -17.59
C PHE A 5 11.24 -19.28 -17.95
N ASP A 6 9.92 -19.21 -18.11
CA ASP A 6 9.08 -20.36 -18.45
C ASP A 6 9.44 -20.88 -19.86
N VAL A 7 9.64 -19.99 -20.86
CA VAL A 7 10.05 -20.38 -22.22
C VAL A 7 11.44 -20.99 -22.22
N ILE A 8 12.42 -20.40 -21.52
CA ILE A 8 13.78 -20.94 -21.41
C ILE A 8 13.75 -22.30 -20.69
N THR A 9 12.92 -22.48 -19.69
CA THR A 9 12.79 -23.74 -18.96
C THR A 9 12.16 -24.81 -19.84
N LYS A 10 11.13 -24.49 -20.62
CA LYS A 10 10.52 -25.40 -21.61
C LYS A 10 11.55 -25.83 -22.67
N GLU A 11 12.37 -24.90 -23.16
CA GLU A 11 13.44 -25.22 -24.11
C GLU A 11 14.43 -26.24 -23.53
N ARG A 12 14.92 -25.97 -22.31
CA ARG A 12 15.89 -26.85 -21.62
C ARG A 12 15.34 -28.25 -21.32
N ARG A 13 14.04 -28.38 -21.14
CA ARG A 13 13.35 -29.67 -20.96
C ARG A 13 13.13 -30.41 -22.28
N GLY A 14 13.34 -29.76 -23.42
CA GLY A 14 13.08 -30.33 -24.72
C GLY A 14 11.63 -30.26 -25.20
N ASP A 15 10.79 -29.46 -24.57
CA ASP A 15 9.37 -29.34 -24.89
C ASP A 15 9.12 -28.83 -26.33
N TYR A 16 10.10 -28.15 -26.90
CA TYR A 16 10.05 -27.67 -28.30
C TYR A 16 10.65 -28.64 -29.33
N LEU A 17 10.98 -29.90 -28.93
CA LEU A 17 11.41 -30.98 -29.82
C LEU A 17 12.60 -30.60 -30.74
N GLY A 18 13.57 -29.83 -30.24
CA GLY A 18 14.76 -29.38 -30.95
C GLY A 18 14.54 -28.25 -31.96
N LYS A 19 13.34 -27.65 -31.98
CA LYS A 19 13.08 -26.45 -32.80
C LYS A 19 13.82 -25.26 -32.22
N THR A 20 14.25 -24.33 -33.11
CA THR A 20 14.81 -23.05 -32.68
C THR A 20 13.75 -22.22 -31.96
N VAL A 21 14.03 -21.87 -30.72
CA VAL A 21 13.15 -21.00 -29.91
C VAL A 21 13.43 -19.54 -30.28
N GLN A 22 12.36 -18.78 -30.54
CA GLN A 22 12.41 -17.40 -31.01
C GLN A 22 11.42 -16.54 -30.19
N VAL A 23 11.58 -15.23 -30.25
CA VAL A 23 10.60 -14.30 -29.62
C VAL A 23 9.21 -14.51 -30.23
N ILE A 24 9.13 -14.60 -31.56
CA ILE A 24 7.94 -14.99 -32.31
C ILE A 24 8.17 -16.38 -32.88
N PRO A 25 7.33 -17.39 -32.58
CA PRO A 25 6.09 -17.28 -31.81
C PRO A 25 6.21 -17.57 -30.29
N HIS A 26 7.34 -18.10 -29.79
CA HIS A 26 7.38 -18.77 -28.49
C HIS A 26 7.14 -17.82 -27.29
N ILE A 27 7.77 -16.64 -27.29
CA ILE A 27 7.54 -15.63 -26.24
C ILE A 27 6.15 -14.99 -26.40
N THR A 28 5.76 -14.65 -27.64
CA THR A 28 4.44 -14.07 -27.89
C THR A 28 3.30 -15.02 -27.56
N ASP A 29 3.44 -16.32 -27.85
CA ASP A 29 2.44 -17.34 -27.48
C ASP A 29 2.33 -17.50 -25.96
N GLU A 30 3.45 -17.47 -25.25
CA GLU A 30 3.44 -17.52 -23.79
C GLU A 30 2.73 -16.28 -23.18
N ILE A 31 3.00 -15.08 -23.72
CA ILE A 31 2.29 -13.84 -23.31
C ILE A 31 0.77 -13.97 -23.54
N LYS A 32 0.38 -14.39 -24.76
CA LYS A 32 -1.04 -14.57 -25.12
C LYS A 32 -1.71 -15.62 -24.25
N SER A 33 -1.01 -16.72 -23.93
CA SER A 33 -1.56 -17.78 -23.07
C SER A 33 -1.94 -17.28 -21.68
N HIS A 34 -1.13 -16.37 -21.10
CA HIS A 34 -1.44 -15.74 -19.81
C HIS A 34 -2.68 -14.85 -19.85
N VAL A 35 -2.89 -14.11 -20.94
CA VAL A 35 -4.11 -13.29 -21.12
C VAL A 35 -5.33 -14.17 -21.33
N LEU A 36 -5.22 -15.17 -22.21
CA LEU A 36 -6.31 -16.09 -22.54
C LEU A 36 -6.71 -16.97 -21.36
N LYS A 37 -5.78 -17.29 -20.45
CA LYS A 37 -6.09 -18.03 -19.23
C LYS A 37 -7.12 -17.30 -18.36
N LEU A 38 -7.06 -15.96 -18.30
CA LEU A 38 -8.06 -15.15 -17.61
C LEU A 38 -9.33 -15.00 -18.45
N GLY A 39 -9.18 -14.72 -19.75
CA GLY A 39 -10.32 -14.51 -20.65
C GLY A 39 -11.18 -15.76 -20.91
N ASN A 40 -10.59 -16.95 -20.75
CA ASN A 40 -11.32 -18.23 -20.87
C ASN A 40 -11.90 -18.72 -19.54
N SER A 41 -11.66 -18.03 -18.43
CA SER A 41 -12.34 -18.33 -17.17
C SER A 41 -13.76 -17.72 -17.23
N GLU A 42 -14.73 -18.39 -16.62
CA GLU A 42 -16.10 -17.88 -16.49
C GLU A 42 -16.22 -16.79 -15.40
N ASP A 43 -15.09 -16.41 -14.80
CA ASP A 43 -15.08 -15.49 -13.66
C ASP A 43 -15.07 -14.01 -14.08
N TYR A 44 -14.72 -13.70 -15.34
CA TYR A 44 -14.50 -12.33 -15.81
C TYR A 44 -15.17 -12.05 -17.15
N ASP A 45 -15.96 -10.98 -17.21
CA ASP A 45 -16.57 -10.48 -18.45
C ASP A 45 -15.57 -9.65 -19.28
N VAL A 46 -14.61 -9.00 -18.62
CA VAL A 46 -13.60 -8.11 -19.24
C VAL A 46 -12.23 -8.36 -18.63
N VAL A 47 -11.21 -8.48 -19.47
CA VAL A 47 -9.81 -8.56 -19.07
C VAL A 47 -9.08 -7.29 -19.49
N LEU A 48 -8.52 -6.57 -18.52
CA LEU A 48 -7.68 -5.40 -18.75
C LEU A 48 -6.21 -5.82 -18.85
N VAL A 49 -5.58 -5.49 -19.96
CA VAL A 49 -4.15 -5.76 -20.20
C VAL A 49 -3.42 -4.43 -20.33
N GLU A 50 -2.52 -4.16 -19.39
CA GLU A 50 -1.64 -3.00 -19.45
C GLU A 50 -0.29 -3.41 -20.07
N VAL A 51 0.11 -2.68 -21.11
CA VAL A 51 1.45 -2.75 -21.69
C VAL A 51 2.18 -1.46 -21.32
N GLY A 52 3.12 -1.55 -20.39
CA GLY A 52 3.88 -0.41 -19.87
C GLY A 52 5.02 0.00 -20.79
N GLY A 53 5.61 1.16 -20.52
CA GLY A 53 6.71 1.75 -21.27
C GLY A 53 6.26 2.61 -22.47
N THR A 54 7.24 3.23 -23.12
CA THR A 54 6.99 4.05 -24.32
C THR A 54 6.88 3.14 -25.54
N VAL A 55 5.91 3.41 -26.41
CA VAL A 55 5.79 2.69 -27.67
C VAL A 55 7.04 2.92 -28.54
N GLY A 56 7.70 1.83 -28.91
CA GLY A 56 8.97 1.84 -29.65
C GLY A 56 10.17 1.40 -28.81
N ASP A 57 10.03 1.31 -27.49
CA ASP A 57 11.06 0.74 -26.63
C ASP A 57 11.23 -0.76 -26.91
N ILE A 58 12.49 -1.22 -26.99
CA ILE A 58 12.85 -2.59 -27.39
C ILE A 58 12.19 -3.63 -26.48
N GLU A 59 12.19 -3.39 -25.18
CA GLU A 59 11.61 -4.29 -24.18
C GLU A 59 10.08 -4.43 -24.29
N GLY A 60 9.38 -3.43 -24.82
CA GLY A 60 7.93 -3.43 -25.03
C GLY A 60 7.47 -4.17 -26.27
N LEU A 61 8.34 -4.30 -27.30
CA LEU A 61 7.97 -4.84 -28.62
C LEU A 61 7.35 -6.25 -28.57
N PRO A 62 7.87 -7.24 -27.82
CA PRO A 62 7.27 -8.58 -27.75
C PRO A 62 5.83 -8.55 -27.18
N TYR A 63 5.54 -7.66 -26.25
CA TYR A 63 4.20 -7.52 -25.66
C TYR A 63 3.24 -6.87 -26.63
N ILE A 64 3.65 -5.80 -27.30
CA ILE A 64 2.82 -5.13 -28.33
C ILE A 64 2.53 -6.08 -29.46
N GLU A 65 3.53 -6.86 -29.93
CA GLU A 65 3.36 -7.87 -30.96
C GLU A 65 2.40 -8.99 -30.52
N ALA A 66 2.53 -9.46 -29.28
CA ALA A 66 1.59 -10.44 -28.72
C ALA A 66 0.15 -9.90 -28.70
N MET A 67 -0.05 -8.63 -28.33
CA MET A 67 -1.39 -7.99 -28.33
C MET A 67 -1.94 -7.82 -29.75
N ARG A 68 -1.07 -7.50 -30.71
CA ARG A 68 -1.45 -7.44 -32.13
C ARG A 68 -1.95 -8.81 -32.63
N GLN A 69 -1.21 -9.88 -32.33
CA GLN A 69 -1.59 -11.25 -32.67
C GLN A 69 -2.89 -11.65 -31.96
N LEU A 70 -2.99 -11.40 -30.65
CA LEU A 70 -4.16 -11.71 -29.86
C LEU A 70 -5.42 -11.06 -30.43
N ARG A 71 -5.34 -9.76 -30.79
CA ARG A 71 -6.45 -9.02 -31.40
C ARG A 71 -6.93 -9.67 -32.68
N TYR A 72 -6.04 -10.22 -33.47
CA TYR A 72 -6.39 -10.96 -34.69
C TYR A 72 -7.03 -12.31 -34.39
N GLU A 73 -6.50 -13.05 -33.42
CA GLU A 73 -6.94 -14.40 -33.06
C GLU A 73 -8.33 -14.42 -32.41
N VAL A 74 -8.60 -13.49 -31.48
CA VAL A 74 -9.90 -13.43 -30.79
C VAL A 74 -10.94 -12.57 -31.50
N GLY A 75 -10.54 -11.85 -32.54
CA GLY A 75 -11.40 -10.97 -33.32
C GLY A 75 -11.46 -9.54 -32.78
N ARG A 76 -11.51 -8.57 -33.69
CA ARG A 76 -11.53 -7.14 -33.36
C ARG A 76 -12.71 -6.71 -32.50
N GLN A 77 -13.86 -7.37 -32.68
CA GLN A 77 -15.08 -7.10 -31.90
C GLN A 77 -14.96 -7.47 -30.42
N ASN A 78 -14.00 -8.33 -30.07
CA ASN A 78 -13.75 -8.79 -28.70
C ASN A 78 -12.56 -8.07 -28.06
N THR A 79 -11.99 -7.06 -28.71
CA THR A 79 -10.82 -6.33 -28.21
C THR A 79 -10.98 -4.84 -28.43
N LEU A 80 -10.42 -4.07 -27.50
CA LEU A 80 -10.36 -2.62 -27.59
C LEU A 80 -8.94 -2.15 -27.24
N SER A 81 -8.35 -1.31 -28.08
CA SER A 81 -7.05 -0.71 -27.87
C SER A 81 -7.20 0.75 -27.42
N ILE A 82 -6.82 1.02 -26.17
CA ILE A 82 -6.76 2.38 -25.62
C ILE A 82 -5.29 2.81 -25.58
N HIS A 83 -4.98 3.91 -26.24
CA HIS A 83 -3.62 4.44 -26.29
C HIS A 83 -3.49 5.72 -25.48
N LEU A 84 -2.64 5.67 -24.43
CA LEU A 84 -2.36 6.82 -23.59
C LEU A 84 -1.19 7.63 -24.20
N THR A 85 -1.40 8.94 -24.38
CA THR A 85 -0.42 9.85 -24.95
C THR A 85 -0.28 11.12 -24.13
N LEU A 86 0.80 11.87 -24.37
CA LEU A 86 1.01 13.19 -23.79
C LEU A 86 0.79 14.29 -24.84
N VAL A 87 0.00 15.28 -24.48
CA VAL A 87 -0.19 16.54 -25.22
C VAL A 87 0.44 17.67 -24.42
N PRO A 88 1.74 17.95 -24.61
CA PRO A 88 2.46 18.93 -23.81
C PRO A 88 2.03 20.36 -24.15
N TYR A 89 2.01 21.21 -23.15
CA TYR A 89 1.88 22.65 -23.32
C TYR A 89 3.27 23.31 -23.40
N LEU A 90 3.50 24.07 -24.46
CA LEU A 90 4.73 24.84 -24.60
C LEU A 90 4.51 26.27 -24.14
N ALA A 91 4.92 26.59 -22.93
CA ALA A 91 4.74 27.90 -22.33
C ALA A 91 5.30 29.05 -23.20
N ALA A 92 6.46 28.84 -23.84
CA ALA A 92 7.05 29.84 -24.72
C ALA A 92 6.22 30.15 -25.97
N ALA A 93 5.41 29.20 -26.46
CA ALA A 93 4.56 29.35 -27.63
C ALA A 93 3.07 29.61 -27.25
N GLY A 94 2.72 29.43 -25.98
CA GLY A 94 1.34 29.55 -25.48
C GLY A 94 0.38 28.55 -26.07
N GLU A 95 0.83 27.36 -26.47
CA GLU A 95 -0.02 26.39 -27.18
C GLU A 95 0.26 24.93 -26.82
N LEU A 96 -0.76 24.10 -26.95
CA LEU A 96 -0.67 22.64 -26.87
C LEU A 96 -0.10 22.03 -28.15
N LYS A 97 0.80 21.06 -28.01
CA LYS A 97 1.43 20.39 -29.14
C LYS A 97 0.91 18.97 -29.33
N THR A 98 0.25 18.72 -30.47
CA THR A 98 -0.32 17.42 -30.83
C THR A 98 0.68 16.46 -31.53
N LYS A 99 1.85 16.95 -31.92
CA LYS A 99 2.84 16.15 -32.64
C LYS A 99 3.33 14.92 -31.88
N PRO A 100 3.63 14.97 -30.56
CA PRO A 100 4.04 13.78 -29.82
C PRO A 100 2.98 12.69 -29.87
N THR A 101 1.70 13.02 -29.65
CA THR A 101 0.57 12.10 -29.81
C THR A 101 0.52 11.48 -31.21
N GLN A 102 0.61 12.29 -32.27
CA GLN A 102 0.59 11.80 -33.64
C GLN A 102 1.75 10.83 -33.92
N HIS A 103 2.96 11.12 -33.44
CA HIS A 103 4.11 10.24 -33.59
C HIS A 103 3.93 8.92 -32.85
N SER A 104 3.46 8.96 -31.58
CA SER A 104 3.22 7.76 -30.80
C SER A 104 2.18 6.85 -31.45
N VAL A 105 1.07 7.42 -31.94
CA VAL A 105 0.03 6.66 -32.65
C VAL A 105 0.55 6.11 -33.98
N LYS A 106 1.38 6.86 -34.69
CA LYS A 106 2.02 6.39 -35.93
C LYS A 106 2.90 5.17 -35.65
N THR A 107 3.76 5.25 -34.62
CA THR A 107 4.66 4.15 -34.25
C THR A 107 3.92 2.87 -33.91
N ILE A 108 2.86 2.92 -33.10
CA ILE A 108 2.09 1.72 -32.76
C ILE A 108 1.32 1.18 -33.97
N SER A 109 0.88 2.06 -34.88
CA SER A 109 0.20 1.66 -36.12
C SER A 109 1.17 0.99 -37.12
N GLU A 110 2.43 1.39 -37.15
CA GLU A 110 3.49 0.73 -37.96
C GLU A 110 3.73 -0.71 -37.49
N ILE A 111 3.54 -1.02 -36.23
CA ILE A 111 3.58 -2.39 -35.68
C ILE A 111 2.31 -3.18 -36.05
N GLY A 112 1.26 -2.52 -36.56
CA GLY A 112 0.01 -3.14 -36.98
C GLY A 112 -1.10 -3.14 -35.90
N LEU A 113 -0.94 -2.35 -34.83
CA LEU A 113 -1.94 -2.17 -33.77
C LEU A 113 -2.45 -0.73 -33.79
N SER A 114 -3.66 -0.50 -34.33
CA SER A 114 -4.28 0.83 -34.34
C SER A 114 -5.13 1.04 -33.07
N PRO A 115 -5.00 2.19 -32.41
CA PRO A 115 -5.86 2.54 -31.29
C PRO A 115 -7.33 2.71 -31.70
N ASP A 116 -8.25 2.32 -30.82
CA ASP A 116 -9.68 2.58 -30.94
C ASP A 116 -10.09 3.84 -30.17
N ILE A 117 -9.38 4.11 -29.06
CA ILE A 117 -9.54 5.30 -28.22
C ILE A 117 -8.17 5.87 -27.89
N ILE A 118 -8.06 7.19 -27.87
CA ILE A 118 -6.84 7.90 -27.48
C ILE A 118 -7.12 8.70 -26.21
N VAL A 119 -6.41 8.40 -25.12
CA VAL A 119 -6.45 9.19 -23.89
C VAL A 119 -5.28 10.17 -23.92
N CYS A 120 -5.57 11.44 -23.92
CA CYS A 120 -4.62 12.52 -24.03
C CYS A 120 -4.36 13.16 -22.66
N ARG A 121 -3.25 12.80 -22.01
CA ARG A 121 -2.82 13.50 -20.81
C ARG A 121 -2.34 14.90 -21.14
N SER A 122 -2.82 15.91 -20.41
CA SER A 122 -2.48 17.30 -20.62
C SER A 122 -2.64 18.11 -19.32
N GLU A 123 -1.84 19.17 -19.17
CA GLU A 123 -1.99 20.17 -18.11
C GLU A 123 -3.16 21.14 -18.40
N HIS A 124 -3.50 21.34 -19.67
CA HIS A 124 -4.51 22.28 -20.13
C HIS A 124 -5.61 21.60 -20.93
N LYS A 125 -6.83 22.16 -20.90
CA LYS A 125 -7.98 21.67 -21.64
C LYS A 125 -7.72 21.58 -23.13
N LEU A 126 -8.15 20.48 -23.73
CA LEU A 126 -8.15 20.27 -25.17
C LEU A 126 -9.39 20.92 -25.77
N ASP A 127 -9.23 22.00 -26.53
CA ASP A 127 -10.32 22.57 -27.29
C ASP A 127 -10.79 21.65 -28.42
N THR A 128 -11.95 21.96 -29.00
CA THR A 128 -12.55 21.16 -30.09
C THR A 128 -11.65 21.09 -31.32
N GLY A 129 -10.87 22.12 -31.60
CA GLY A 129 -9.93 22.16 -32.73
C GLY A 129 -8.79 21.16 -32.55
N ILE A 130 -8.22 21.12 -31.35
CA ILE A 130 -7.17 20.17 -30.98
C ILE A 130 -7.69 18.73 -31.03
N ARG A 131 -8.87 18.45 -30.46
CA ARG A 131 -9.50 17.12 -30.49
C ARG A 131 -9.75 16.66 -31.95
N ARG A 132 -10.30 17.53 -32.82
CA ARG A 132 -10.50 17.22 -34.25
C ARG A 132 -9.17 16.93 -34.95
N LYS A 133 -8.14 17.71 -34.66
CA LYS A 133 -6.80 17.53 -35.25
C LYS A 133 -6.21 16.17 -34.84
N ILE A 134 -6.28 15.80 -33.56
CA ILE A 134 -5.82 14.48 -33.09
C ILE A 134 -6.62 13.37 -33.75
N ALA A 135 -7.95 13.46 -33.74
CA ALA A 135 -8.84 12.48 -34.34
C ALA A 135 -8.50 12.22 -35.80
N GLN A 136 -8.33 13.30 -36.59
CA GLN A 136 -8.01 13.23 -38.03
C GLN A 136 -6.66 12.56 -38.29
N PHE A 137 -5.60 12.93 -37.53
CA PHE A 137 -4.26 12.37 -37.73
C PHE A 137 -4.09 10.95 -37.17
N CYS A 138 -4.93 10.53 -36.26
CA CYS A 138 -4.86 9.24 -35.57
C CYS A 138 -5.93 8.24 -36.04
N ASN A 139 -6.77 8.62 -37.01
CA ASN A 139 -7.85 7.80 -37.58
C ASN A 139 -8.85 7.27 -36.55
N VAL A 140 -9.26 8.12 -35.60
CA VAL A 140 -10.31 7.85 -34.61
C VAL A 140 -11.43 8.88 -34.73
N GLU A 141 -12.57 8.61 -34.13
CA GLU A 141 -13.63 9.60 -34.02
C GLU A 141 -13.27 10.71 -33.02
N VAL A 142 -13.84 11.89 -33.14
CA VAL A 142 -13.60 13.00 -32.21
C VAL A 142 -14.02 12.62 -30.79
N ALA A 143 -15.09 11.82 -30.67
CA ALA A 143 -15.59 11.29 -29.40
C ALA A 143 -14.64 10.26 -28.75
N ASP A 144 -13.73 9.67 -29.51
CA ASP A 144 -12.71 8.73 -29.02
C ASP A 144 -11.40 9.42 -28.57
N VAL A 145 -11.35 10.75 -28.65
CA VAL A 145 -10.23 11.54 -28.10
C VAL A 145 -10.65 12.03 -26.72
N ILE A 146 -10.21 11.30 -25.71
CA ILE A 146 -10.52 11.52 -24.31
C ILE A 146 -9.45 12.42 -23.68
N GLU A 147 -9.86 13.48 -23.02
CA GLU A 147 -8.97 14.35 -22.24
C GLU A 147 -8.67 13.73 -20.89
N SER A 148 -7.41 13.77 -20.48
CA SER A 148 -6.97 13.42 -19.13
C SER A 148 -6.17 14.58 -18.55
N LEU A 149 -6.85 15.49 -17.87
CA LEU A 149 -6.20 16.59 -17.17
C LEU A 149 -5.45 16.09 -15.93
N ASP A 150 -4.38 16.79 -15.58
CA ASP A 150 -3.68 16.57 -14.32
C ASP A 150 -4.64 16.84 -13.16
N ALA A 151 -4.79 15.86 -12.30
CA ALA A 151 -5.71 15.86 -11.17
C ALA A 151 -4.97 16.13 -9.86
N SER A 152 -5.65 16.74 -8.88
CA SER A 152 -5.09 16.95 -7.54
C SER A 152 -4.90 15.66 -6.76
N SER A 153 -5.60 14.60 -7.15
CA SER A 153 -5.49 13.24 -6.61
C SER A 153 -5.72 12.23 -7.72
N ILE A 154 -4.96 11.12 -7.70
CA ILE A 154 -5.18 10.01 -8.62
C ILE A 154 -6.58 9.41 -8.51
N TYR A 155 -7.24 9.56 -7.37
CA TYR A 155 -8.61 9.09 -7.14
C TYR A 155 -9.66 9.92 -7.88
N GLU A 156 -9.34 11.13 -8.36
CA GLU A 156 -10.24 11.90 -9.21
C GLU A 156 -10.28 11.40 -10.66
N VAL A 157 -9.22 10.72 -11.10
CA VAL A 157 -9.06 10.31 -12.50
C VAL A 157 -10.25 9.49 -13.02
N PRO A 158 -10.79 8.48 -12.30
CA PRO A 158 -11.99 7.77 -12.77
C PRO A 158 -13.21 8.67 -12.98
N LEU A 159 -13.40 9.68 -12.12
CA LEU A 159 -14.49 10.64 -12.25
C LEU A 159 -14.30 11.58 -13.46
N LEU A 160 -13.05 11.97 -13.73
CA LEU A 160 -12.72 12.75 -14.92
C LEU A 160 -12.94 11.93 -16.20
N MET A 161 -12.50 10.67 -16.21
CA MET A 161 -12.70 9.76 -17.36
C MET A 161 -14.19 9.52 -17.64
N GLN A 162 -15.01 9.34 -16.60
CA GLN A 162 -16.45 9.20 -16.75
C GLN A 162 -17.09 10.48 -17.35
N ARG A 163 -16.68 11.66 -16.88
CA ARG A 163 -17.17 12.94 -17.43
C ARG A 163 -16.80 13.14 -18.90
N GLU A 164 -15.68 12.59 -19.32
CA GLU A 164 -15.23 12.58 -20.72
C GLU A 164 -15.90 11.46 -21.56
N GLY A 165 -16.69 10.58 -20.93
CA GLY A 165 -17.44 9.51 -21.61
C GLY A 165 -16.59 8.31 -22.01
N LEU A 166 -15.41 8.08 -21.36
CA LEU A 166 -14.55 6.95 -21.69
C LEU A 166 -15.27 5.62 -21.50
N ASP A 167 -15.97 5.44 -20.39
CA ASP A 167 -16.74 4.24 -20.07
C ASP A 167 -17.85 3.98 -21.08
N GLU A 168 -18.60 5.02 -21.49
CA GLU A 168 -19.64 4.91 -22.52
C GLU A 168 -19.05 4.47 -23.88
N ARG A 169 -17.91 5.04 -24.27
CA ARG A 169 -17.22 4.65 -25.52
C ARG A 169 -16.70 3.22 -25.50
N VAL A 170 -16.18 2.76 -24.35
CA VAL A 170 -15.74 1.36 -24.17
C VAL A 170 -16.92 0.40 -24.28
N ILE A 171 -18.03 0.69 -23.59
CA ILE A 171 -19.26 -0.10 -23.60
C ILE A 171 -19.80 -0.22 -25.05
N GLU A 172 -19.88 0.92 -25.76
CA GLU A 172 -20.38 0.97 -27.13
C GLU A 172 -19.51 0.15 -28.09
N LYS A 173 -18.18 0.36 -28.05
CA LYS A 173 -17.25 -0.29 -28.97
C LYS A 173 -17.12 -1.80 -28.75
N LEU A 174 -17.27 -2.26 -27.51
CA LEU A 174 -17.24 -3.69 -27.17
C LEU A 174 -18.64 -4.33 -27.20
N GLY A 175 -19.71 -3.56 -27.41
CA GLY A 175 -21.08 -4.07 -27.41
C GLY A 175 -21.49 -4.68 -26.07
N LEU A 176 -20.99 -4.14 -24.94
CA LEU A 176 -21.25 -4.70 -23.62
C LEU A 176 -22.70 -4.41 -23.19
N PRO A 177 -23.41 -5.38 -22.59
CA PRO A 177 -24.81 -5.23 -22.16
C PRO A 177 -24.93 -4.51 -20.80
N CYS A 178 -24.02 -3.61 -20.46
CA CYS A 178 -23.99 -2.92 -19.18
C CYS A 178 -24.49 -1.47 -19.32
N LYS A 179 -24.89 -0.89 -18.18
CA LYS A 179 -25.28 0.52 -18.05
C LYS A 179 -24.06 1.32 -17.53
N ASN A 180 -24.22 2.65 -17.49
CA ASN A 180 -23.23 3.56 -16.94
C ASN A 180 -22.86 3.16 -15.50
N ALA A 181 -21.59 3.34 -15.16
CA ALA A 181 -21.05 2.99 -13.86
C ALA A 181 -21.66 3.85 -12.73
N ASP A 182 -22.05 3.23 -11.62
CA ASP A 182 -22.40 3.94 -10.39
C ASP A 182 -21.11 4.25 -9.60
N LEU A 183 -20.67 5.51 -9.68
CA LEU A 183 -19.50 6.00 -8.98
C LEU A 183 -19.81 6.77 -7.69
N LYS A 184 -21.04 6.65 -7.15
CA LYS A 184 -21.44 7.39 -5.93
C LYS A 184 -20.47 7.14 -4.76
N ARG A 185 -20.18 5.89 -4.43
CA ARG A 185 -19.24 5.52 -3.36
C ARG A 185 -17.83 6.02 -3.64
N TRP A 186 -17.41 6.01 -4.91
CA TRP A 186 -16.12 6.53 -5.32
C TRP A 186 -16.07 8.05 -5.14
N THR A 187 -17.11 8.77 -5.54
CA THR A 187 -17.22 10.23 -5.36
C THR A 187 -17.15 10.61 -3.87
N GLU A 188 -17.92 9.91 -3.02
CA GLU A 188 -17.89 10.13 -1.57
C GLU A 188 -16.48 9.91 -0.97
N PHE A 189 -15.75 8.91 -1.47
CA PHE A 189 -14.38 8.68 -1.07
C PHE A 189 -13.46 9.83 -1.49
N VAL A 190 -13.55 10.26 -2.75
CA VAL A 190 -12.76 11.40 -3.28
C VAL A 190 -13.03 12.66 -2.47
N ASP A 191 -14.27 12.94 -2.14
CA ASP A 191 -14.63 14.12 -1.33
C ASP A 191 -13.99 14.06 0.07
N ARG A 192 -13.96 12.89 0.72
CA ARG A 192 -13.29 12.70 2.01
C ARG A 192 -11.79 12.89 1.94
N VAL A 193 -11.15 12.44 0.85
CA VAL A 193 -9.70 12.63 0.62
C VAL A 193 -9.39 14.12 0.37
N LYS A 194 -10.24 14.81 -0.39
CA LYS A 194 -10.00 16.23 -0.75
C LYS A 194 -10.32 17.19 0.39
N TYR A 195 -11.39 16.91 1.14
CA TYR A 195 -11.93 17.78 2.18
C TYR A 195 -11.96 17.08 3.55
N PRO A 196 -10.80 16.62 4.06
CA PRO A 196 -10.72 15.97 5.36
C PRO A 196 -11.06 16.96 6.47
N LYS A 197 -11.71 16.46 7.53
CA LYS A 197 -12.06 17.29 8.72
C LYS A 197 -10.92 17.38 9.74
N HIS A 198 -10.03 16.41 9.72
CA HIS A 198 -8.93 16.25 10.66
C HIS A 198 -7.63 15.96 9.94
N THR A 199 -6.52 16.14 10.63
CA THR A 199 -5.19 15.74 10.18
C THR A 199 -4.49 14.99 11.28
N VAL A 200 -3.80 13.90 10.94
CA VAL A 200 -2.92 13.15 11.84
C VAL A 200 -1.55 12.96 11.21
N ARG A 201 -0.52 12.92 12.03
CA ARG A 201 0.85 12.68 11.59
C ARG A 201 1.28 11.27 11.98
N ILE A 202 1.61 10.44 11.00
CA ILE A 202 2.06 9.06 11.22
C ILE A 202 3.53 8.95 10.89
N ALA A 203 4.35 8.54 11.85
CA ALA A 203 5.75 8.22 11.63
C ALA A 203 5.86 6.86 10.95
N LEU A 204 6.33 6.83 9.71
CA LEU A 204 6.64 5.61 8.97
C LEU A 204 8.13 5.32 9.10
N VAL A 205 8.45 4.30 9.92
CA VAL A 205 9.83 3.89 10.19
C VAL A 205 10.24 2.76 9.25
N GLY A 206 11.18 3.02 8.37
CA GLY A 206 11.59 2.08 7.32
C GLY A 206 13.05 2.23 6.88
N LYS A 207 13.51 1.29 6.04
CA LYS A 207 14.88 1.30 5.47
C LYS A 207 14.99 2.08 4.16
N TYR A 208 13.88 2.16 3.40
CA TYR A 208 13.86 2.66 2.02
C TYR A 208 13.01 3.93 1.89
N VAL A 209 13.04 4.76 2.92
CA VAL A 209 12.19 5.97 2.99
C VAL A 209 12.56 7.04 1.95
N GLU A 210 13.75 6.95 1.33
CA GLU A 210 14.16 7.79 0.21
C GLU A 210 13.48 7.35 -1.11
N HIS A 211 12.97 6.11 -1.17
CA HIS A 211 12.26 5.54 -2.31
C HIS A 211 10.80 5.32 -1.91
N HIS A 212 9.99 6.37 -1.95
CA HIS A 212 8.59 6.32 -1.52
C HIS A 212 7.78 5.21 -2.19
N ASP A 213 8.14 4.83 -3.43
CA ASP A 213 7.50 3.73 -4.16
C ASP A 213 7.64 2.37 -3.46
N ALA A 214 8.69 2.18 -2.64
CA ALA A 214 8.87 0.95 -1.87
C ALA A 214 7.72 0.73 -0.86
N TYR A 215 7.08 1.80 -0.42
CA TYR A 215 5.98 1.78 0.55
C TYR A 215 4.65 2.28 -0.04
N LYS A 216 4.53 2.34 -1.37
CA LYS A 216 3.36 2.88 -2.07
C LYS A 216 2.05 2.27 -1.57
N SER A 217 1.97 0.94 -1.45
CA SER A 217 0.76 0.26 -0.98
C SER A 217 0.40 0.62 0.46
N ILE A 218 1.39 0.84 1.33
CA ILE A 218 1.15 1.31 2.72
C ILE A 218 0.59 2.73 2.70
N CYS A 219 1.18 3.62 1.90
CA CYS A 219 0.69 4.99 1.76
C CYS A 219 -0.77 5.03 1.27
N GLU A 220 -1.10 4.23 0.24
CA GLU A 220 -2.47 4.12 -0.26
C GLU A 220 -3.42 3.55 0.81
N ALA A 221 -3.00 2.51 1.54
CA ALA A 221 -3.81 1.94 2.62
C ALA A 221 -4.05 2.95 3.77
N LEU A 222 -3.07 3.80 4.09
CA LEU A 222 -3.22 4.89 5.04
C LEU A 222 -4.20 5.96 4.54
N ILE A 223 -4.16 6.31 3.24
CA ILE A 223 -5.14 7.21 2.62
C ILE A 223 -6.55 6.60 2.69
N HIS A 224 -6.70 5.30 2.38
CA HIS A 224 -7.97 4.60 2.49
C HIS A 224 -8.52 4.64 3.93
N GLY A 225 -7.68 4.32 4.91
CA GLY A 225 -8.03 4.40 6.34
C GLY A 225 -8.36 5.82 6.79
N GLY A 226 -7.61 6.80 6.29
CA GLY A 226 -7.83 8.22 6.52
C GLY A 226 -9.19 8.70 6.01
N ALA A 227 -9.54 8.35 4.78
CA ALA A 227 -10.82 8.70 4.18
C ALA A 227 -12.01 8.16 5.00
N MET A 228 -11.90 6.94 5.56
CA MET A 228 -12.94 6.38 6.41
C MET A 228 -13.13 7.15 7.72
N ASN A 229 -12.06 7.78 8.21
CA ASN A 229 -12.07 8.61 9.43
C ASN A 229 -12.22 10.13 9.13
N ASN A 230 -12.49 10.53 7.88
CA ASN A 230 -12.48 11.93 7.44
C ASN A 230 -11.19 12.67 7.84
N THR A 231 -10.06 11.98 7.75
CA THR A 231 -8.76 12.41 8.28
C THR A 231 -7.70 12.37 7.18
N ARG A 232 -6.95 13.46 7.03
CA ARG A 232 -5.72 13.47 6.24
C ARG A 232 -4.61 12.81 7.03
N VAL A 233 -3.90 11.89 6.40
CA VAL A 233 -2.70 11.29 6.98
C VAL A 233 -1.47 11.97 6.38
N GLU A 234 -0.68 12.64 7.21
CA GLU A 234 0.63 13.17 6.89
C GLU A 234 1.69 12.15 7.34
N ILE A 235 2.51 11.70 6.39
CA ILE A 235 3.53 10.69 6.67
C ILE A 235 4.86 11.38 6.98
N ALA A 236 5.34 11.20 8.21
CA ALA A 236 6.68 11.55 8.60
C ALA A 236 7.61 10.37 8.29
N TRP A 237 8.45 10.52 7.28
CA TRP A 237 9.37 9.49 6.82
C TRP A 237 10.59 9.42 7.73
N LEU A 238 10.80 8.29 8.39
CA LEU A 238 11.91 8.08 9.31
C LEU A 238 12.81 6.94 8.85
N HIS A 239 14.06 7.29 8.55
CA HIS A 239 15.07 6.29 8.20
C HIS A 239 15.51 5.55 9.47
N SER A 240 15.24 4.25 9.53
CA SER A 240 15.53 3.46 10.73
C SER A 240 17.00 3.46 11.15
N ASP A 241 17.96 3.61 10.22
CA ASP A 241 19.39 3.70 10.55
C ASP A 241 19.75 5.02 11.27
N LYS A 242 18.90 6.06 11.15
CA LYS A 242 19.12 7.37 11.78
C LYS A 242 18.51 7.47 13.17
N LEU A 243 17.63 6.54 13.54
CA LEU A 243 17.15 6.39 14.89
C LEU A 243 18.19 5.57 15.66
N GLY A 244 19.08 6.23 16.36
CA GLY A 244 20.13 5.60 17.15
C GLY A 244 19.60 4.70 18.27
N ASP A 245 20.49 4.07 19.01
CA ASP A 245 20.13 3.22 20.12
C ASP A 245 19.62 4.08 21.29
N ILE A 246 18.31 4.08 21.52
CA ILE A 246 17.69 4.73 22.70
C ILE A 246 17.87 3.82 23.95
N SER A 247 18.91 2.99 23.99
CA SER A 247 19.18 2.11 25.14
C SER A 247 19.53 2.89 26.43
N ALA A 248 19.77 4.19 26.32
CA ALA A 248 20.02 5.10 27.44
C ALA A 248 18.81 5.96 27.78
N GLY A 249 17.62 5.36 27.96
CA GLY A 249 16.42 6.06 28.44
C GLY A 249 16.12 7.38 27.69
N VAL A 250 14.89 7.63 27.32
CA VAL A 250 14.43 9.00 27.00
C VAL A 250 14.43 9.75 28.35
N SER A 251 15.63 10.10 28.87
CA SER A 251 15.76 11.08 29.93
C SER A 251 15.60 12.47 29.33
N GLU A 252 15.06 13.40 30.11
CA GLU A 252 14.90 14.82 29.71
C GLU A 252 16.21 15.51 29.28
N ASP A 253 17.34 14.80 29.26
CA ASP A 253 18.70 15.22 28.87
C ASP A 253 19.14 14.65 27.51
N ILE A 254 18.29 14.65 26.47
CA ILE A 254 18.77 14.47 25.10
C ILE A 254 19.51 15.76 24.72
N SER A 255 20.84 15.68 24.73
CA SER A 255 21.72 16.80 24.32
C SER A 255 21.33 17.30 22.93
N ALA A 256 21.32 18.60 22.72
CA ALA A 256 20.80 19.35 21.58
C ALA A 256 21.36 18.97 20.18
N GLY A 257 22.21 17.96 20.06
CA GLY A 257 22.81 17.50 18.79
C GLY A 257 22.08 16.32 18.13
N ASP A 258 21.36 15.46 18.87
CA ASP A 258 20.66 14.27 18.34
C ASP A 258 19.15 14.46 18.20
N ASN A 259 18.59 15.56 18.68
CA ASN A 259 17.15 15.85 18.72
C ASN A 259 16.48 15.94 17.33
N ASP A 260 17.21 16.34 16.30
CA ASP A 260 16.63 16.54 14.95
C ASP A 260 16.15 15.23 14.29
N SER A 261 16.81 14.11 14.60
CA SER A 261 16.47 12.80 14.03
C SER A 261 15.25 12.15 14.68
N PHE A 262 14.98 12.46 15.96
CA PHE A 262 13.87 11.93 16.75
C PHE A 262 12.63 12.82 16.76
N ALA A 263 12.78 14.12 16.52
CA ALA A 263 11.68 15.07 16.57
C ALA A 263 10.43 14.62 15.77
N PRO A 264 10.55 14.05 14.55
CA PRO A 264 9.39 13.59 13.81
C PRO A 264 8.69 12.39 14.47
N LEU A 265 9.42 11.56 15.25
CA LEU A 265 8.83 10.44 16.02
C LEU A 265 8.07 10.96 17.23
N LEU A 266 8.63 11.93 17.95
CA LEU A 266 8.02 12.54 19.14
C LEU A 266 6.75 13.33 18.81
N ASP A 267 6.72 13.97 17.63
CA ASP A 267 5.58 14.72 17.15
C ASP A 267 4.46 13.84 16.58
N ALA A 268 4.75 12.58 16.25
CA ALA A 268 3.79 11.70 15.62
C ALA A 268 2.58 11.38 16.51
N ASP A 269 1.46 11.18 15.87
CA ASP A 269 0.20 10.73 16.51
C ASP A 269 0.04 9.22 16.45
N ALA A 270 0.83 8.55 15.63
CA ALA A 270 0.95 7.10 15.57
C ALA A 270 2.28 6.70 14.88
N ILE A 271 2.71 5.47 15.12
CA ILE A 271 3.96 4.93 14.58
C ILE A 271 3.67 3.66 13.80
N LEU A 272 4.10 3.62 12.53
CA LEU A 272 4.06 2.45 11.68
C LEU A 272 5.48 1.97 11.40
N VAL A 273 5.79 0.72 11.78
CA VAL A 273 7.06 0.08 11.43
C VAL A 273 6.86 -0.79 10.20
N ALA A 274 7.51 -0.37 9.12
CA ALA A 274 7.33 -0.93 7.80
C ALA A 274 8.01 -2.30 7.62
N PRO A 275 7.54 -3.13 6.66
CA PRO A 275 8.18 -4.39 6.30
C PRO A 275 9.60 -4.19 5.74
N GLY A 276 10.35 -5.27 5.62
CA GLY A 276 11.71 -5.28 5.08
C GLY A 276 12.40 -6.62 5.32
N PHE A 277 13.71 -6.69 5.01
CA PHE A 277 14.55 -7.87 5.20
C PHE A 277 15.92 -7.46 5.74
N GLY A 278 16.61 -8.39 6.43
CA GLY A 278 17.96 -8.23 6.93
C GLY A 278 18.09 -7.26 8.11
N ASP A 279 19.29 -7.12 8.62
CA ASP A 279 19.66 -6.52 9.91
C ASP A 279 19.80 -4.99 9.90
N ARG A 280 20.02 -4.38 8.73
CA ARG A 280 20.24 -2.93 8.64
C ARG A 280 19.07 -2.13 9.22
N GLY A 281 19.36 -1.20 10.15
CA GLY A 281 18.38 -0.29 10.76
C GLY A 281 17.42 -0.94 11.75
N ILE A 282 17.72 -2.15 12.22
CA ILE A 282 16.86 -2.87 13.16
C ILE A 282 16.80 -2.20 14.53
N ASN A 283 17.94 -1.70 15.03
CA ASN A 283 17.98 -1.02 16.33
C ASN A 283 17.09 0.22 16.38
N GLY A 284 17.06 1.01 15.30
CA GLY A 284 16.14 2.14 15.21
C GLY A 284 14.66 1.72 15.15
N LYS A 285 14.35 0.55 14.59
CA LYS A 285 12.99 -0.01 14.69
C LYS A 285 12.66 -0.40 16.12
N PHE A 286 13.56 -1.06 16.86
CA PHE A 286 13.36 -1.36 18.28
C PHE A 286 13.13 -0.10 19.11
N ALA A 287 13.93 0.93 18.86
CA ALA A 287 13.78 2.22 19.52
C ALA A 287 12.40 2.85 19.31
N ALA A 288 11.92 2.89 18.08
CA ALA A 288 10.59 3.40 17.74
C ALA A 288 9.46 2.56 18.36
N ILE A 289 9.61 1.24 18.38
CA ILE A 289 8.64 0.31 18.98
C ILE A 289 8.59 0.50 20.50
N ARG A 290 9.75 0.57 21.15
CA ARG A 290 9.85 0.82 22.58
C ARG A 290 9.19 2.14 22.96
N TYR A 291 9.49 3.20 22.22
CA TYR A 291 8.88 4.50 22.44
C TYR A 291 7.34 4.42 22.32
N ALA A 292 6.82 3.76 21.28
CA ALA A 292 5.39 3.58 21.11
C ALA A 292 4.76 2.83 22.29
N ARG A 293 5.37 1.73 22.73
CA ARG A 293 4.89 0.89 23.82
C ARG A 293 4.87 1.65 25.15
N GLU A 294 5.96 2.30 25.50
CA GLU A 294 6.12 2.99 26.79
C GLU A 294 5.25 4.25 26.89
N ASN A 295 5.11 5.00 25.79
CA ASN A 295 4.37 6.26 25.75
C ASN A 295 2.91 6.10 25.27
N LYS A 296 2.43 4.86 25.10
CA LYS A 296 1.06 4.57 24.64
C LYS A 296 0.70 5.22 23.30
N VAL A 297 1.69 5.46 22.43
CA VAL A 297 1.48 5.97 21.07
C VAL A 297 0.94 4.83 20.21
N PRO A 298 -0.18 4.99 19.48
CA PRO A 298 -0.70 3.97 18.59
C PRO A 298 0.38 3.41 17.65
N PHE A 299 0.51 2.08 17.65
CA PHE A 299 1.57 1.36 16.92
C PHE A 299 0.99 0.34 15.95
N PHE A 300 1.56 0.26 14.76
CA PHE A 300 1.27 -0.78 13.78
C PHE A 300 2.55 -1.34 13.17
N GLY A 301 2.81 -2.63 13.38
CA GLY A 301 3.98 -3.34 12.84
C GLY A 301 3.58 -4.30 11.72
N ILE A 302 4.17 -4.16 10.52
CA ILE A 302 3.85 -5.02 9.37
C ILE A 302 5.04 -5.92 9.05
N CYS A 303 4.83 -7.24 8.98
CA CYS A 303 5.80 -8.28 8.63
C CYS A 303 7.06 -8.17 9.52
N LEU A 304 8.19 -7.68 9.02
CA LEU A 304 9.38 -7.40 9.84
C LEU A 304 9.06 -6.45 11.01
N GLY A 305 8.11 -5.52 10.85
CA GLY A 305 7.67 -4.64 11.92
C GLY A 305 7.05 -5.39 13.11
N MET A 306 6.25 -6.41 12.84
CA MET A 306 5.76 -7.33 13.88
C MET A 306 6.90 -8.11 14.52
N GLN A 307 7.79 -8.69 13.72
CA GLN A 307 8.94 -9.45 14.23
C GLN A 307 9.82 -8.61 15.16
N CYS A 308 10.08 -7.35 14.76
CA CYS A 308 10.78 -6.40 15.62
C CYS A 308 10.02 -6.11 16.92
N ALA A 309 8.67 -6.03 16.88
CA ALA A 309 7.87 -5.82 18.07
C ALA A 309 7.96 -7.00 19.06
N VAL A 310 7.94 -8.22 18.54
CA VAL A 310 8.13 -9.44 19.35
C VAL A 310 9.53 -9.46 19.98
N ILE A 311 10.58 -9.12 19.23
CA ILE A 311 11.95 -9.08 19.74
C ILE A 311 12.11 -7.98 20.81
N GLU A 312 11.58 -6.79 20.56
CA GLU A 312 11.64 -5.69 21.52
C GLU A 312 10.93 -6.05 22.84
N PHE A 313 9.72 -6.62 22.73
CA PHE A 313 8.96 -7.08 23.88
C PHE A 313 9.68 -8.19 24.66
N ALA A 314 10.24 -9.16 23.97
CA ALA A 314 11.00 -10.24 24.58
C ALA A 314 12.19 -9.70 25.41
N ARG A 315 12.93 -8.74 24.85
CA ARG A 315 14.11 -8.15 25.52
C ARG A 315 13.76 -7.30 26.73
N HIS A 316 12.74 -6.45 26.62
CA HIS A 316 12.51 -5.36 27.56
C HIS A 316 11.33 -5.62 28.52
N VAL A 317 10.47 -6.60 28.21
CA VAL A 317 9.32 -6.93 29.06
C VAL A 317 9.39 -8.37 29.56
N ALA A 318 9.71 -9.36 28.70
CA ALA A 318 9.77 -10.77 29.08
C ALA A 318 11.14 -11.19 29.67
N GLY A 319 12.12 -10.27 29.80
CA GLY A 319 13.42 -10.55 30.42
C GLY A 319 14.33 -11.50 29.61
N MET A 320 14.03 -11.69 28.32
CA MET A 320 14.82 -12.53 27.41
C MET A 320 16.01 -11.71 26.85
N GLU A 321 17.00 -11.45 27.64
CA GLU A 321 18.17 -10.66 27.23
C GLU A 321 18.86 -11.33 26.01
N GLY A 322 19.13 -10.54 24.97
CA GLY A 322 19.71 -11.04 23.72
C GLY A 322 18.71 -11.71 22.75
N ALA A 323 17.40 -11.73 23.05
CA ALA A 323 16.40 -12.26 22.12
C ALA A 323 16.51 -11.62 20.73
N HIS A 324 16.42 -12.44 19.67
CA HIS A 324 16.57 -11.98 18.29
C HIS A 324 15.85 -12.91 17.29
N SER A 325 15.95 -12.55 16.02
CA SER A 325 15.64 -13.41 14.88
C SER A 325 16.89 -14.16 14.43
N THR A 326 16.78 -15.45 14.13
CA THR A 326 17.86 -16.24 13.51
C THR A 326 18.21 -15.78 12.08
N GLU A 327 17.41 -14.92 11.45
CA GLU A 327 17.78 -14.23 10.21
C GLU A 327 18.98 -13.29 10.41
N MET A 328 19.07 -12.68 11.59
CA MET A 328 20.03 -11.59 11.88
C MET A 328 21.13 -12.05 12.83
N ASP A 329 20.80 -12.91 13.79
CA ASP A 329 21.75 -13.51 14.73
C ASP A 329 21.43 -15.00 14.91
N VAL A 330 22.18 -15.84 14.22
CA VAL A 330 22.02 -17.31 14.28
C VAL A 330 22.39 -17.91 15.64
N ASN A 331 23.11 -17.16 16.48
CA ASN A 331 23.58 -17.60 17.80
C ASN A 331 22.78 -16.98 18.95
N THR A 332 21.66 -16.31 18.67
CA THR A 332 20.84 -15.69 19.72
C THR A 332 20.42 -16.72 20.78
N PRO A 333 20.54 -16.38 22.09
CA PRO A 333 20.12 -17.27 23.17
C PRO A 333 18.60 -17.51 23.20
N TYR A 334 17.83 -16.59 22.67
CA TYR A 334 16.37 -16.65 22.58
C TYR A 334 15.91 -16.36 21.15
N PRO A 335 15.83 -17.37 20.28
CA PRO A 335 15.38 -17.22 18.89
C PRO A 335 13.86 -17.05 18.84
N VAL A 336 13.34 -15.88 19.27
CA VAL A 336 11.90 -15.59 19.32
C VAL A 336 11.29 -15.48 17.93
N ILE A 337 12.12 -15.25 16.91
CA ILE A 337 11.78 -15.32 15.48
C ILE A 337 12.74 -16.32 14.83
N ASP A 338 12.20 -17.39 14.22
CA ASP A 338 13.00 -18.48 13.65
C ASP A 338 12.38 -19.03 12.36
N LEU A 339 13.15 -19.83 11.66
CA LEU A 339 12.67 -20.66 10.55
C LEU A 339 11.81 -21.80 11.08
N MET A 340 10.72 -22.14 10.36
CA MET A 340 10.00 -23.38 10.63
C MET A 340 10.89 -24.60 10.42
N SER A 341 10.67 -25.66 11.20
CA SER A 341 11.41 -26.93 11.09
C SER A 341 11.42 -27.50 9.66
N GLU A 342 10.29 -27.40 8.96
CA GLU A 342 10.12 -27.81 7.55
C GLU A 342 10.97 -27.00 6.54
N GLN A 343 11.49 -25.86 6.94
CA GLN A 343 12.29 -24.96 6.09
C GLN A 343 13.78 -25.11 6.30
N LYS A 344 14.21 -25.78 7.38
CA LYS A 344 15.63 -25.93 7.75
C LYS A 344 16.39 -26.88 6.81
N ASP A 345 15.68 -27.75 6.07
CA ASP A 345 16.28 -28.80 5.23
C ASP A 345 16.31 -28.48 3.72
N VAL A 346 16.00 -27.22 3.31
CA VAL A 346 15.87 -26.88 1.88
C VAL A 346 17.10 -26.12 1.36
N GLU A 347 17.86 -26.75 0.45
CA GLU A 347 19.05 -26.17 -0.22
C GLU A 347 18.77 -24.90 -1.07
N LYS A 348 17.51 -24.66 -1.50
CA LYS A 348 17.13 -23.49 -2.32
C LYS A 348 16.28 -22.51 -1.54
N MET A 349 16.93 -21.46 -1.04
CA MET A 349 16.30 -20.41 -0.22
C MET A 349 15.04 -19.73 -0.84
N GLY A 350 14.90 -19.69 -2.17
CA GLY A 350 13.74 -19.08 -2.84
C GLY A 350 12.43 -19.89 -2.73
N GLY A 351 12.50 -21.20 -2.41
CA GLY A 351 11.33 -22.09 -2.33
C GLY A 351 10.66 -22.19 -0.94
N THR A 352 11.23 -21.54 0.07
CA THR A 352 10.77 -21.64 1.47
C THR A 352 9.91 -20.48 1.95
N MET A 353 9.68 -19.46 1.10
CA MET A 353 8.83 -18.32 1.47
C MET A 353 7.36 -18.73 1.52
N ARG A 354 6.66 -18.30 2.58
CA ARG A 354 5.18 -18.28 2.56
C ARG A 354 4.72 -17.16 1.63
N LEU A 355 4.12 -17.55 0.52
CA LEU A 355 3.63 -16.64 -0.52
C LEU A 355 2.15 -16.88 -0.77
N GLY A 356 1.36 -15.80 -0.87
CA GLY A 356 -0.06 -15.87 -1.19
C GLY A 356 -0.96 -15.78 0.04
N LYS A 357 -2.19 -16.28 -0.09
CA LYS A 357 -3.24 -16.20 0.93
C LYS A 357 -3.11 -17.34 1.93
N TYR A 358 -3.25 -17.00 3.21
CA TYR A 358 -3.36 -17.97 4.31
C TYR A 358 -4.45 -17.53 5.27
N ARG A 359 -5.10 -18.55 5.87
CA ARG A 359 -6.15 -18.34 6.87
C ARG A 359 -5.54 -17.92 8.20
N CYS A 360 -6.27 -17.10 8.93
CA CYS A 360 -5.93 -16.70 10.29
C CYS A 360 -7.20 -16.67 11.13
N ARG A 361 -7.17 -17.34 12.29
CA ARG A 361 -8.25 -17.31 13.29
C ARG A 361 -7.91 -16.25 14.33
N LEU A 362 -8.88 -15.37 14.59
CA LEU A 362 -8.75 -14.27 15.53
C LEU A 362 -9.29 -14.64 16.91
N ALA A 363 -8.59 -14.21 17.94
CA ALA A 363 -9.05 -14.33 19.33
C ALA A 363 -10.21 -13.34 19.58
N GLU A 364 -11.30 -13.85 20.15
CA GLU A 364 -12.45 -13.03 20.55
C GLU A 364 -12.02 -11.94 21.53
N GLY A 365 -12.56 -10.72 21.35
CA GLY A 365 -12.21 -9.56 22.19
C GLY A 365 -10.85 -8.93 21.92
N SER A 366 -10.09 -9.43 20.94
CA SER A 366 -8.85 -8.79 20.50
C SER A 366 -9.14 -7.55 19.64
N LYS A 367 -8.18 -6.63 19.54
CA LYS A 367 -8.27 -5.44 18.68
C LYS A 367 -8.42 -5.80 17.20
N ALA A 368 -7.73 -6.85 16.78
CA ALA A 368 -7.87 -7.38 15.42
C ALA A 368 -9.28 -7.93 15.18
N PHE A 369 -9.83 -8.72 16.11
CA PHE A 369 -11.20 -9.23 16.02
C PHE A 369 -12.22 -8.08 15.91
N GLU A 370 -12.09 -7.04 16.75
CA GLU A 370 -12.95 -5.86 16.68
C GLU A 370 -12.81 -5.10 15.35
N ALA A 371 -11.60 -5.06 14.78
CA ALA A 371 -11.36 -4.37 13.53
C ALA A 371 -12.01 -5.11 12.35
N TYR A 372 -11.83 -6.43 12.27
CA TYR A 372 -12.35 -7.22 11.16
C TYR A 372 -13.85 -7.56 11.31
N GLY A 373 -14.35 -7.68 12.53
CA GLY A 373 -15.72 -8.13 12.80
C GLY A 373 -15.98 -9.57 12.37
N ALA A 374 -14.94 -10.41 12.29
CA ALA A 374 -15.00 -11.80 11.85
C ALA A 374 -14.00 -12.66 12.63
N GLN A 375 -14.33 -13.93 12.87
CA GLN A 375 -13.48 -14.87 13.62
C GLN A 375 -12.38 -15.49 12.74
N GLU A 376 -12.62 -15.64 11.45
CA GLU A 376 -11.63 -16.15 10.48
C GLU A 376 -11.45 -15.15 9.36
N ILE A 377 -10.20 -14.92 8.99
CA ILE A 377 -9.79 -14.04 7.89
C ILE A 377 -8.79 -14.75 7.00
N GLU A 378 -8.58 -14.22 5.80
CA GLU A 378 -7.53 -14.63 4.88
C GLU A 378 -6.66 -13.43 4.54
N GLU A 379 -5.33 -13.55 4.73
CA GLU A 379 -4.41 -12.46 4.44
C GLU A 379 -3.23 -12.90 3.57
N ARG A 380 -2.57 -11.94 2.91
CA ARG A 380 -1.45 -12.21 2.00
C ARG A 380 -0.13 -12.15 2.73
N HIS A 381 0.68 -13.17 2.54
CA HIS A 381 1.99 -13.34 3.15
C HIS A 381 3.13 -13.25 2.13
N ARG A 382 4.27 -12.75 2.59
CA ARG A 382 5.54 -12.75 1.87
C ARG A 382 6.69 -12.72 2.87
N HIS A 383 6.92 -13.83 3.56
CA HIS A 383 7.99 -13.92 4.55
C HIS A 383 8.48 -15.36 4.68
N ARG A 384 9.58 -15.55 5.41
CA ARG A 384 10.20 -16.85 5.67
C ARG A 384 10.25 -17.16 7.16
N TYR A 385 10.57 -16.15 7.97
CA TYR A 385 10.71 -16.26 9.41
C TYR A 385 9.37 -16.03 10.11
N GLU A 386 9.18 -16.75 11.23
CA GLU A 386 7.94 -16.79 12.01
C GLU A 386 8.24 -16.61 13.49
N VAL A 387 7.23 -16.26 14.28
CA VAL A 387 7.33 -16.32 15.75
C VAL A 387 7.56 -17.77 16.16
N ASN A 388 8.57 -17.99 17.02
CA ASN A 388 8.89 -19.31 17.51
C ASN A 388 7.89 -19.77 18.56
N ASN A 389 7.13 -20.80 18.23
CA ASN A 389 6.10 -21.35 19.13
C ASN A 389 6.66 -21.92 20.44
N GLU A 390 7.93 -22.31 20.49
CA GLU A 390 8.57 -22.83 21.72
C GLU A 390 8.71 -21.75 22.80
N LEU A 391 8.77 -20.47 22.40
CA LEU A 391 8.92 -19.33 23.31
C LEU A 391 7.61 -18.54 23.46
N ARG A 392 6.54 -18.95 22.76
CA ARG A 392 5.25 -18.25 22.72
C ARG A 392 4.62 -18.13 24.10
N ASP A 393 4.52 -19.22 24.85
CA ASP A 393 3.89 -19.24 26.19
C ASP A 393 4.56 -18.26 27.13
N GLN A 394 5.90 -18.14 27.08
CA GLN A 394 6.66 -17.19 27.88
C GLN A 394 6.36 -15.73 27.51
N LEU A 395 6.15 -15.45 26.23
CA LEU A 395 5.75 -14.11 25.75
C LEU A 395 4.32 -13.77 26.20
N GLU A 396 3.40 -14.74 26.13
CA GLU A 396 2.00 -14.57 26.54
C GLU A 396 1.88 -14.40 28.08
N GLU A 397 2.66 -15.12 28.88
CA GLU A 397 2.73 -14.93 30.34
C GLU A 397 3.13 -13.51 30.76
N HIS A 398 3.94 -12.82 29.95
CA HIS A 398 4.34 -11.43 30.18
C HIS A 398 3.39 -10.39 29.55
N GLY A 399 2.30 -10.84 28.89
CA GLY A 399 1.23 -9.97 28.41
C GLY A 399 1.24 -9.64 26.92
N LEU A 400 2.07 -10.30 26.09
CA LEU A 400 1.94 -10.25 24.63
C LEU A 400 0.85 -11.22 24.20
N LEU A 401 -0.25 -10.71 23.66
CA LEU A 401 -1.34 -11.55 23.17
C LEU A 401 -1.08 -11.99 21.71
N CYS A 402 -0.99 -13.28 21.47
CA CYS A 402 -1.00 -13.86 20.11
C CYS A 402 -2.45 -13.96 19.61
N SER A 403 -3.00 -12.85 19.12
CA SER A 403 -4.41 -12.68 18.81
C SER A 403 -4.84 -13.25 17.47
N GLY A 404 -3.92 -13.54 16.56
CA GLY A 404 -4.19 -14.18 15.28
C GLY A 404 -3.32 -15.42 15.08
N ILE A 405 -3.94 -16.56 14.78
CA ILE A 405 -3.25 -17.85 14.62
C ILE A 405 -3.67 -18.49 13.31
N ASN A 406 -2.69 -18.96 12.53
CA ASN A 406 -2.96 -19.82 11.39
C ASN A 406 -3.49 -21.17 11.89
N PRO A 407 -4.74 -21.59 11.52
CA PRO A 407 -5.34 -22.79 12.09
C PRO A 407 -4.71 -24.11 11.59
N GLU A 408 -4.00 -24.08 10.47
CA GLU A 408 -3.43 -25.27 9.84
C GLU A 408 -2.03 -25.60 10.37
N LYS A 409 -1.23 -24.54 10.62
CA LYS A 409 0.18 -24.67 11.04
C LYS A 409 0.46 -24.20 12.45
N ASN A 410 -0.55 -23.69 13.16
CA ASN A 410 -0.45 -23.09 14.49
C ASN A 410 0.60 -21.95 14.57
N LEU A 411 0.74 -21.16 13.50
CA LEU A 411 1.70 -20.05 13.43
C LEU A 411 1.05 -18.75 13.89
N VAL A 412 1.82 -17.94 14.59
CA VAL A 412 1.38 -16.61 15.06
C VAL A 412 1.36 -15.62 13.88
N GLU A 413 0.18 -15.10 13.59
CA GLU A 413 -0.05 -14.15 12.50
C GLU A 413 -0.25 -12.71 13.00
N ILE A 414 -0.75 -12.55 14.24
CA ILE A 414 -1.01 -11.24 14.85
C ILE A 414 -0.58 -11.28 16.32
N VAL A 415 0.09 -10.22 16.75
CA VAL A 415 0.42 -9.95 18.17
C VAL A 415 -0.16 -8.62 18.60
N GLU A 416 -0.60 -8.53 19.86
CA GLU A 416 -1.19 -7.32 20.44
C GLU A 416 -0.75 -7.11 21.88
N LEU A 417 -0.77 -5.85 22.33
CA LEU A 417 -0.74 -5.49 23.74
C LEU A 417 -2.17 -5.08 24.18
N PRO A 418 -2.87 -5.90 24.99
CA PRO A 418 -4.25 -5.64 25.39
C PRO A 418 -4.43 -4.29 26.11
N ASN A 419 -3.48 -3.94 26.98
CA ASN A 419 -3.51 -2.73 27.82
C ASN A 419 -2.96 -1.48 27.11
N HIS A 420 -2.72 -1.55 25.80
CA HIS A 420 -2.29 -0.42 24.99
C HIS A 420 -3.47 0.09 24.14
N PRO A 421 -3.64 1.41 23.89
CA PRO A 421 -4.73 1.92 23.05
C PRO A 421 -4.80 1.20 21.69
N TRP A 422 -3.67 1.11 21.00
CA TRP A 422 -3.49 0.34 19.78
C TRP A 422 -2.03 -0.08 19.63
N PHE A 423 -1.74 -1.34 19.89
CA PHE A 423 -0.43 -1.93 19.61
C PHE A 423 -0.69 -3.26 18.93
N VAL A 424 -0.55 -3.27 17.62
CA VAL A 424 -0.85 -4.42 16.76
C VAL A 424 0.31 -4.67 15.83
N GLY A 425 0.80 -5.90 15.80
CA GLY A 425 1.77 -6.38 14.82
C GLY A 425 1.18 -7.51 13.99
N VAL A 426 1.38 -7.50 12.67
CA VAL A 426 0.88 -8.53 11.75
C VAL A 426 2.00 -9.10 10.90
N GLN A 427 2.00 -10.43 10.71
CA GLN A 427 3.02 -11.12 9.90
C GLN A 427 2.74 -10.99 8.40
N PHE A 428 1.49 -10.84 8.04
CA PHE A 428 1.03 -10.65 6.66
C PHE A 428 1.13 -9.18 6.21
N HIS A 429 0.73 -8.93 4.94
CA HIS A 429 0.78 -7.63 4.28
C HIS A 429 -0.63 -7.10 4.01
N PRO A 430 -1.30 -6.45 4.99
CA PRO A 430 -2.67 -5.95 4.86
C PRO A 430 -2.79 -4.83 3.81
N GLU A 431 -1.71 -4.09 3.57
CA GLU A 431 -1.65 -3.02 2.57
C GLU A 431 -1.97 -3.49 1.15
N LEU A 432 -1.71 -4.78 0.86
CA LEU A 432 -1.94 -5.36 -0.46
C LEU A 432 -3.42 -5.68 -0.75
N LYS A 433 -4.29 -5.56 0.25
CA LYS A 433 -5.74 -5.83 0.13
C LYS A 433 -6.60 -4.57 0.29
N SER A 434 -6.00 -3.45 0.68
CA SER A 434 -6.73 -2.20 0.86
C SER A 434 -7.10 -1.58 -0.49
N THR A 435 -8.38 -1.23 -0.66
CA THR A 435 -8.91 -0.56 -1.86
C THR A 435 -9.85 0.57 -1.47
N VAL A 436 -10.23 1.41 -2.44
CA VAL A 436 -11.24 2.46 -2.24
C VAL A 436 -12.58 1.89 -1.77
N TYR A 437 -13.02 0.76 -2.35
CA TYR A 437 -14.30 0.12 -2.00
C TYR A 437 -14.24 -0.73 -0.73
N THR A 438 -13.07 -1.23 -0.39
CA THR A 438 -12.81 -2.09 0.76
C THR A 438 -11.53 -1.64 1.47
N PRO A 439 -11.55 -0.48 2.14
CA PRO A 439 -10.42 -0.05 2.97
C PRO A 439 -10.10 -1.10 4.01
N HIS A 440 -8.85 -1.45 4.15
CA HIS A 440 -8.47 -2.54 5.05
C HIS A 440 -8.74 -2.18 6.51
N PRO A 441 -9.44 -3.03 7.28
CA PRO A 441 -9.96 -2.70 8.60
C PRO A 441 -8.87 -2.33 9.61
N LEU A 442 -7.70 -2.95 9.57
CA LEU A 442 -6.59 -2.60 10.46
C LEU A 442 -6.07 -1.19 10.21
N PHE A 443 -5.98 -0.74 8.96
CA PHE A 443 -5.60 0.64 8.65
C PHE A 443 -6.68 1.63 9.05
N VAL A 444 -7.96 1.29 8.89
CA VAL A 444 -9.08 2.14 9.33
C VAL A 444 -9.03 2.34 10.84
N LYS A 445 -8.85 1.28 11.61
CA LYS A 445 -8.75 1.36 13.08
C LYS A 445 -7.48 2.07 13.53
N PHE A 446 -6.34 1.76 12.93
CA PHE A 446 -5.06 2.41 13.25
C PHE A 446 -5.12 3.93 13.09
N VAL A 447 -5.66 4.42 11.96
CA VAL A 447 -5.84 5.88 11.76
C VAL A 447 -6.88 6.45 12.73
N GLY A 448 -7.93 5.70 13.05
CA GLY A 448 -8.91 6.11 14.05
C GLY A 448 -8.31 6.29 15.45
N GLU A 449 -7.41 5.40 15.86
CA GLU A 449 -6.71 5.51 17.13
C GLU A 449 -5.64 6.62 17.12
N ALA A 450 -4.96 6.84 15.97
CA ALA A 450 -4.09 7.99 15.78
C ALA A 450 -4.84 9.32 15.96
N LEU A 451 -6.07 9.42 15.42
CA LEU A 451 -6.92 10.59 15.58
C LEU A 451 -7.31 10.83 17.03
N LYS A 452 -7.70 9.79 17.76
CA LYS A 452 -8.01 9.89 19.19
C LYS A 452 -6.80 10.37 20.00
N TYR A 453 -5.63 9.81 19.71
CA TYR A 453 -4.39 10.20 20.37
C TYR A 453 -4.02 11.67 20.08
N ALA A 454 -4.15 12.12 18.84
CA ALA A 454 -3.93 13.52 18.45
C ALA A 454 -4.87 14.46 19.21
N GLN A 455 -6.15 14.11 19.33
CA GLN A 455 -7.14 14.90 20.09
C GLN A 455 -6.79 14.97 21.57
N GLN A 456 -6.33 13.88 22.18
CA GLN A 456 -5.87 13.86 23.58
C GLN A 456 -4.63 14.74 23.79
N LYS A 457 -3.66 14.71 22.85
CA LYS A 457 -2.49 15.60 22.91
C LYS A 457 -2.88 17.08 22.89
N VAL A 458 -3.86 17.46 22.08
CA VAL A 458 -4.36 18.84 22.01
C VAL A 458 -5.07 19.23 23.30
N ALA A 459 -5.96 18.38 23.82
CA ALA A 459 -6.67 18.64 25.08
C ALA A 459 -5.70 18.79 26.26
N ALA A 460 -4.66 17.96 26.34
CA ALA A 460 -3.63 18.07 27.38
C ALA A 460 -2.82 19.39 27.30
N LYS A 461 -2.56 19.88 26.08
CA LYS A 461 -1.85 21.16 25.87
C LYS A 461 -2.71 22.39 26.15
N SER A 462 -4.04 22.30 25.95
CA SER A 462 -4.98 23.43 26.16
C SER A 462 -5.39 23.65 27.61
N GLY A 463 -4.99 22.77 28.55
CA GLY A 463 -5.29 22.91 29.97
C GLY A 463 -6.75 22.64 30.35
N GLU A 464 -7.58 22.08 29.46
CA GLU A 464 -8.97 21.68 29.72
C GLU A 464 -9.09 20.31 30.40
N GLY A 465 -8.17 20.00 31.30
CA GLY A 465 -8.14 18.80 32.13
C GLY A 465 -8.43 19.13 33.59
N SER A 466 -9.70 18.92 34.01
CA SER A 466 -10.18 18.82 35.38
C SER A 466 -9.92 20.01 36.34
N TRP A 467 -10.84 20.94 36.37
CA TRP A 467 -11.19 21.59 37.61
C TRP A 467 -12.25 20.71 38.32
N ASP A 468 -11.81 19.80 39.17
CA ASP A 468 -12.64 19.22 40.22
C ASP A 468 -12.85 20.28 41.28
N GLY A 469 -14.06 20.86 41.27
CA GLY A 469 -14.52 21.75 42.31
C GLY A 469 -14.75 20.99 43.61
N SER A 470 -13.77 20.99 44.49
CA SER A 470 -13.95 20.75 45.92
C SER A 470 -13.10 21.73 46.72
N GLY A 471 -13.63 22.87 46.99
CA GLY A 471 -13.07 23.94 47.83
C GLY A 471 -14.17 24.62 48.59
N ASP A 472 -14.29 24.16 49.76
CA ASP A 472 -15.12 24.50 50.92
C ASP A 472 -15.43 26.02 51.06
N GLY A 473 -16.68 26.29 51.38
CA GLY A 473 -17.13 27.63 51.72
C GLY A 473 -16.75 28.00 53.16
N SER A 474 -16.28 29.20 53.34
CA SER A 474 -16.58 29.96 54.60
C SER A 474 -16.22 31.46 54.43
N ASP A 475 -17.26 32.29 54.60
CA ASP A 475 -17.28 33.60 55.26
C ASP A 475 -16.35 34.73 54.85
N LEU A 476 -16.89 35.87 54.44
CA LEU A 476 -17.31 37.00 55.29
C LEU A 476 -17.59 38.27 54.46
N HIS A 477 -18.68 38.90 54.87
CA HIS A 477 -19.12 40.27 54.62
C HIS A 477 -18.05 41.37 54.42
N SER A 478 -18.30 42.28 53.49
CA SER A 478 -18.54 43.69 53.85
C SER A 478 -18.85 44.55 52.61
N GLU A 479 -19.82 45.40 52.85
CA GLU A 479 -20.38 46.47 52.04
C GLU A 479 -19.35 47.52 51.62
N GLU A 480 -19.56 48.19 50.52
CA GLU A 480 -19.81 49.65 50.32
C GLU A 480 -19.38 50.05 48.93
N ASN A 481 -20.34 50.45 48.14
CA ASN A 481 -20.76 51.81 47.79
C ASN A 481 -19.85 52.60 46.81
N ILE A 482 -20.58 53.13 45.80
CA ILE A 482 -20.55 54.49 45.19
C ILE A 482 -19.71 54.68 43.88
N SER A 483 -20.55 54.87 42.88
CA SER A 483 -20.57 55.94 41.82
C SER A 483 -19.27 56.29 41.04
N ARG A 484 -19.29 56.13 39.78
CA ARG A 484 -19.58 57.09 38.72
C ARG A 484 -19.62 56.44 37.35
#